data_0354e4285506e72cc0b9e115389cff61
#
_entry.id   0354e4285506e72cc0b9e115389cff61
#
_cell.length_a   1.000
_cell.length_b   1.000
_cell.length_c   1.000
_cell.angle_alpha   90.00
_cell.angle_beta   90.00
_cell.angle_gamma   90.00
#
_symmetry.space_group_name_H-M   'P 1'
#
loop_
_entity.id
_entity.type
_entity.pdbx_description
1 polymer ?
#
loop_
_entity_poly.entity_id
_entity_poly.type
_entity_poly.pdbx_seq_one_letter_code
_entity_poly.pdbx_strand_id
1 'polypeptide(L)'
;METNVADTDNIKKISTLEEEQKVIDKAPFHHLKITNAQILDTIEGRKICECCNRSRKFFCYSCYLPVINKEYFPIIKLPIKIDIIKHVREIDGKSTAIHAAILAPEDVRIFTYPNFPEILDKEEPYGYTCGFLIYKES
;
A
#
# COMPACT_ATOMS: atom_id res chain seq x y z
N MET A 1 -55.96 -1.62 3.28
CA MET A 1 -54.58 -1.50 3.84
C MET A 1 -53.65 -2.24 2.89
N GLU A 2 -53.10 -1.53 1.92
CA GLU A 2 -52.11 -2.09 0.99
C GLU A 2 -50.76 -1.93 1.64
N THR A 3 -50.21 -3.04 2.17
CA THR A 3 -48.82 -3.06 2.65
C THR A 3 -47.92 -3.11 1.43
N ASN A 4 -47.04 -2.06 1.30
CA ASN A 4 -46.17 -1.84 0.18
C ASN A 4 -45.22 -3.04 -0.08
N VAL A 5 -45.40 -3.71 -1.21
CA VAL A 5 -44.55 -4.81 -1.69
C VAL A 5 -43.10 -4.33 -1.84
N ALA A 6 -42.87 -3.06 -2.12
CA ALA A 6 -41.52 -2.44 -2.23
C ALA A 6 -40.70 -2.45 -0.93
N ASP A 7 -41.34 -2.37 0.24
CA ASP A 7 -40.65 -2.41 1.53
C ASP A 7 -40.14 -3.80 1.90
N THR A 8 -40.87 -4.85 1.53
CA THR A 8 -40.48 -6.25 1.79
C THR A 8 -39.26 -6.66 0.94
N ASP A 9 -39.17 -6.18 -0.28
CA ASP A 9 -38.02 -6.49 -1.17
C ASP A 9 -36.75 -5.77 -0.73
N ASN A 10 -36.87 -4.53 -0.25
CA ASN A 10 -35.75 -3.78 0.31
C ASN A 10 -35.22 -4.41 1.60
N ILE A 11 -36.11 -4.88 2.49
CA ILE A 11 -35.71 -5.55 3.74
C ILE A 11 -34.99 -6.87 3.44
N LYS A 12 -35.47 -7.66 2.48
CA LYS A 12 -34.79 -8.90 2.05
C LYS A 12 -33.41 -8.61 1.48
N LYS A 13 -33.28 -7.57 0.66
CA LYS A 13 -31.98 -7.16 0.07
C LYS A 13 -30.97 -6.71 1.13
N ILE A 14 -31.42 -5.98 2.15
CA ILE A 14 -30.57 -5.56 3.27
C ILE A 14 -30.10 -6.77 4.08
N SER A 15 -31.00 -7.72 4.41
CA SER A 15 -30.62 -8.91 5.17
C SER A 15 -29.61 -9.79 4.43
N THR A 16 -29.72 -9.90 3.11
CA THR A 16 -28.75 -10.63 2.28
C THR A 16 -27.38 -9.97 2.31
N LEU A 17 -27.31 -8.64 2.20
CA LEU A 17 -26.07 -7.89 2.28
C LEU A 17 -25.39 -8.00 3.65
N GLU A 18 -26.18 -8.02 4.72
CA GLU A 18 -25.65 -8.21 6.08
C GLU A 18 -25.09 -9.61 6.30
N GLU A 19 -25.72 -10.64 5.70
CA GLU A 19 -25.19 -12.01 5.75
C GLU A 19 -23.90 -12.16 4.96
N GLU A 20 -23.82 -11.59 3.77
CA GLU A 20 -22.62 -11.55 2.95
C GLU A 20 -21.48 -10.82 3.70
N GLN A 21 -21.77 -9.69 4.35
CA GLN A 21 -20.79 -8.96 5.14
C GLN A 21 -20.28 -9.79 6.32
N LYS A 22 -21.14 -10.51 7.02
CA LYS A 22 -20.74 -11.41 8.13
C LYS A 22 -19.79 -12.52 7.68
N VAL A 23 -19.96 -13.03 6.46
CA VAL A 23 -19.03 -14.03 5.89
C VAL A 23 -17.68 -13.40 5.61
N ILE A 24 -17.64 -12.21 5.03
CA ILE A 24 -16.41 -11.46 4.76
C ILE A 24 -15.68 -11.12 6.07
N ASP A 25 -16.41 -10.66 7.09
CA ASP A 25 -15.84 -10.30 8.40
C ASP A 25 -15.22 -11.48 9.14
N LYS A 26 -15.75 -12.69 8.96
CA LYS A 26 -15.18 -13.91 9.56
C LYS A 26 -13.87 -14.35 8.93
N ALA A 27 -13.69 -14.11 7.64
CA ALA A 27 -12.49 -14.50 6.89
C ALA A 27 -12.17 -13.48 5.79
N PRO A 28 -11.79 -12.23 6.15
CA PRO A 28 -11.66 -11.13 5.20
C PRO A 28 -10.58 -11.38 4.15
N PHE A 29 -9.66 -12.29 4.40
CA PHE A 29 -8.52 -12.60 3.52
C PHE A 29 -8.63 -13.96 2.82
N HIS A 30 -9.74 -14.68 2.95
CA HIS A 30 -9.87 -16.04 2.40
C HIS A 30 -9.70 -16.11 0.87
N HIS A 31 -9.97 -15.02 0.16
CA HIS A 31 -9.84 -14.91 -1.30
C HIS A 31 -8.44 -14.47 -1.74
N LEU A 32 -7.59 -14.04 -0.80
CA LEU A 32 -6.24 -13.59 -1.13
C LEU A 32 -5.28 -14.78 -1.23
N LYS A 33 -4.49 -14.80 -2.30
CA LYS A 33 -3.36 -15.71 -2.43
C LYS A 33 -2.12 -15.02 -1.88
N ILE A 34 -1.70 -15.44 -0.70
CA ILE A 34 -0.45 -14.94 -0.10
C ILE A 34 0.67 -15.89 -0.50
N THR A 35 1.67 -15.38 -1.20
CA THR A 35 2.85 -16.15 -1.60
C THR A 35 3.67 -16.50 -0.37
N ASN A 36 4.17 -17.74 -0.33
CA ASN A 36 5.04 -18.18 0.74
C ASN A 36 6.35 -17.37 0.73
N ALA A 37 6.69 -16.78 1.87
CA ALA A 37 7.89 -15.97 2.04
C ALA A 37 9.18 -16.79 2.26
N GLN A 38 9.11 -18.12 2.32
CA GLN A 38 10.27 -19.01 2.57
C GLN A 38 11.39 -18.82 1.54
N ILE A 39 11.06 -18.38 0.33
CA ILE A 39 12.07 -18.05 -0.69
C ILE A 39 13.04 -16.96 -0.20
N LEU A 40 12.60 -16.04 0.65
CA LEU A 40 13.44 -14.99 1.20
C LEU A 40 14.48 -15.54 2.20
N ASP A 41 14.21 -16.69 2.82
CA ASP A 41 15.12 -17.34 3.76
C ASP A 41 16.30 -17.99 3.03
N THR A 42 16.13 -18.33 1.73
CA THR A 42 17.20 -18.87 0.89
C THR A 42 18.19 -17.81 0.40
N ILE A 43 17.88 -16.52 0.60
CA ILE A 43 18.74 -15.43 0.15
C ILE A 43 19.80 -15.16 1.20
N GLU A 44 21.01 -15.62 0.89
CA GLU A 44 22.18 -15.44 1.73
C GLU A 44 22.91 -14.13 1.44
N GLY A 45 23.53 -13.58 2.49
CA GLY A 45 24.40 -12.43 2.41
C GLY A 45 23.68 -11.11 2.12
N ARG A 46 24.44 -10.16 1.67
CA ARG A 46 24.01 -8.79 1.33
C ARG A 46 24.54 -8.43 -0.04
N LYS A 47 23.80 -7.64 -0.79
CA LYS A 47 24.17 -7.15 -2.11
C LYS A 47 24.39 -5.65 -2.08
N ILE A 48 25.15 -5.15 -3.03
CA ILE A 48 25.38 -3.71 -3.19
C ILE A 48 24.24 -3.12 -4.02
N CYS A 49 23.68 -2.01 -3.54
CA CYS A 49 22.71 -1.24 -4.32
C CYS A 49 23.42 -0.56 -5.48
N GLU A 50 22.94 -0.78 -6.69
CA GLU A 50 23.53 -0.21 -7.92
C GLU A 50 23.44 1.33 -7.97
N CYS A 51 22.47 1.92 -7.25
CA CYS A 51 22.27 3.36 -7.23
C CYS A 51 23.15 4.08 -6.21
N CYS A 52 23.20 3.61 -4.94
CA CYS A 52 23.91 4.32 -3.87
C CYS A 52 25.11 3.56 -3.29
N ASN A 53 25.48 2.40 -3.85
CA ASN A 53 26.59 1.53 -3.45
C ASN A 53 26.58 1.07 -1.97
N ARG A 54 25.41 1.16 -1.31
CA ARG A 54 25.25 0.67 0.06
C ARG A 54 24.88 -0.81 0.09
N SER A 55 25.42 -1.53 1.06
CA SER A 55 25.11 -2.95 1.26
C SER A 55 23.70 -3.14 1.84
N ARG A 56 22.87 -3.98 1.20
CA ARG A 56 21.48 -4.27 1.55
C ARG A 56 21.19 -5.75 1.45
N LYS A 57 20.16 -6.24 2.14
CA LYS A 57 19.77 -7.66 2.04
C LYS A 57 18.75 -7.89 0.94
N PHE A 58 17.60 -7.25 0.96
CA PHE A 58 16.51 -7.48 0.03
C PHE A 58 16.25 -6.28 -0.88
N PHE A 59 16.25 -5.08 -0.32
CA PHE A 59 15.98 -3.82 -1.02
C PHE A 59 16.75 -2.66 -0.42
N CYS A 60 16.94 -1.62 -1.18
CA CYS A 60 17.55 -0.39 -0.72
C CYS A 60 16.47 0.59 -0.24
N TYR A 61 16.44 0.83 1.05
CA TYR A 61 15.50 1.76 1.68
C TYR A 61 15.86 3.24 1.50
N SER A 62 17.01 3.53 0.89
CA SER A 62 17.38 4.91 0.52
C SER A 62 17.02 5.23 -0.93
N CYS A 63 17.06 4.24 -1.83
CA CYS A 63 16.80 4.41 -3.25
C CYS A 63 15.46 3.79 -3.69
N TYR A 64 14.76 3.09 -2.77
CA TYR A 64 13.49 2.40 -3.01
C TYR A 64 13.57 1.37 -4.15
N LEU A 65 14.71 0.67 -4.24
CA LEU A 65 14.99 -0.30 -5.29
C LEU A 65 15.28 -1.69 -4.71
N PRO A 66 14.76 -2.76 -5.33
CA PRO A 66 15.18 -4.12 -5.03
C PRO A 66 16.70 -4.29 -5.26
N VAL A 67 17.38 -5.06 -4.40
CA VAL A 67 18.77 -5.47 -4.61
C VAL A 67 18.89 -6.97 -4.88
N ILE A 68 17.78 -7.71 -4.80
CA ILE A 68 17.65 -9.09 -5.22
C ILE A 68 16.81 -9.15 -6.49
N ASN A 69 16.53 -10.37 -7.00
CA ASN A 69 15.73 -10.53 -8.21
C ASN A 69 14.39 -9.79 -8.08
N LYS A 70 14.10 -8.94 -9.07
CA LYS A 70 12.88 -8.13 -9.13
C LYS A 70 11.60 -8.97 -9.19
N GLU A 71 11.66 -10.21 -9.62
CA GLU A 71 10.53 -11.15 -9.64
C GLU A 71 9.95 -11.41 -8.24
N TYR A 72 10.74 -11.19 -7.18
CA TYR A 72 10.26 -11.29 -5.80
C TYR A 72 9.50 -10.03 -5.32
N PHE A 73 9.47 -8.99 -6.14
CA PHE A 73 8.79 -7.73 -5.84
C PHE A 73 7.69 -7.50 -6.86
N PRO A 74 6.44 -7.86 -6.56
CA PRO A 74 5.32 -7.55 -7.45
C PRO A 74 5.18 -6.03 -7.58
N ILE A 75 5.07 -5.54 -8.81
CA ILE A 75 4.75 -4.15 -9.06
C ILE A 75 3.23 -4.02 -9.05
N ILE A 76 2.74 -3.21 -8.14
CA ILE A 76 1.32 -2.96 -7.93
C ILE A 76 1.00 -1.58 -8.49
N LYS A 77 -0.07 -1.49 -9.28
CA LYS A 77 -0.63 -0.22 -9.71
C LYS A 77 -1.81 0.13 -8.82
N LEU A 78 -1.75 1.29 -8.21
CA LEU A 78 -2.82 1.78 -7.36
C LEU A 78 -3.81 2.64 -8.17
N PRO A 79 -5.08 2.67 -7.77
CA PRO A 79 -6.07 3.56 -8.39
C PRO A 79 -5.91 5.03 -7.99
N ILE A 80 -5.02 5.31 -7.04
CA ILE A 80 -4.76 6.65 -6.49
C ILE A 80 -3.26 6.89 -6.38
N LYS A 81 -2.85 8.15 -6.38
CA LYS A 81 -1.49 8.55 -6.03
C LYS A 81 -1.40 8.84 -4.53
N ILE A 82 -0.32 8.39 -3.91
CA ILE A 82 -0.12 8.52 -2.46
C ILE A 82 1.19 9.25 -2.21
N ASP A 83 1.13 10.37 -1.52
CA ASP A 83 2.28 11.09 -1.00
C ASP A 83 2.40 10.81 0.50
N ILE A 84 3.52 10.22 0.90
CA ILE A 84 3.82 9.89 2.30
C ILE A 84 4.82 10.90 2.82
N ILE A 85 4.45 11.59 3.90
CA ILE A 85 5.35 12.52 4.58
C ILE A 85 5.86 11.86 5.85
N LYS A 86 7.15 11.55 5.89
CA LYS A 86 7.78 10.96 7.06
C LYS A 86 8.47 12.04 7.92
N HIS A 87 8.57 11.77 9.20
CA HIS A 87 9.32 12.62 10.12
C HIS A 87 10.83 12.50 9.91
N VAL A 88 11.58 13.59 10.11
CA VAL A 88 13.04 13.60 9.88
C VAL A 88 13.80 12.61 10.79
N ARG A 89 13.25 12.29 11.97
CA ARG A 89 13.85 11.33 12.91
C ARG A 89 13.47 9.88 12.63
N GLU A 90 12.57 9.63 11.68
CA GLU A 90 12.20 8.27 11.29
C GLU A 90 13.37 7.58 10.61
N ILE A 91 13.77 6.44 11.15
CA ILE A 91 14.86 5.65 10.60
C ILE A 91 14.39 4.93 9.35
N ASP A 92 14.97 5.24 8.18
CA ASP A 92 14.56 4.68 6.89
C ASP A 92 14.47 3.14 6.90
N GLY A 93 15.43 2.47 7.52
CA GLY A 93 15.45 1.00 7.57
C GLY A 93 14.37 0.37 8.45
N LYS A 94 13.64 1.16 9.23
CA LYS A 94 12.53 0.72 10.09
C LYS A 94 11.17 1.21 9.59
N SER A 95 11.15 2.10 8.61
CA SER A 95 9.93 2.66 8.05
C SER A 95 9.19 1.64 7.19
N THR A 96 7.92 1.44 7.48
CA THR A 96 7.03 0.60 6.65
C THR A 96 6.61 1.28 5.36
N ALA A 97 6.68 2.61 5.30
CA ALA A 97 6.38 3.42 4.11
C ALA A 97 7.24 3.03 2.90
N ILE A 98 8.48 2.59 3.16
CA ILE A 98 9.42 2.16 2.12
C ILE A 98 8.86 1.00 1.27
N HIS A 99 8.15 0.06 1.90
CA HIS A 99 7.56 -1.06 1.19
C HIS A 99 6.52 -0.60 0.16
N ALA A 100 5.70 0.40 0.50
CA ALA A 100 4.74 0.97 -0.42
C ALA A 100 5.43 1.61 -1.64
N ALA A 101 6.50 2.37 -1.43
CA ALA A 101 7.26 3.01 -2.52
C ALA A 101 7.97 1.98 -3.43
N ILE A 102 8.42 0.84 -2.88
CA ILE A 102 9.06 -0.21 -3.68
C ILE A 102 8.04 -1.00 -4.50
N LEU A 103 6.86 -1.29 -3.92
CA LEU A 103 5.83 -2.10 -4.58
C LEU A 103 4.97 -1.29 -5.56
N ALA A 104 4.79 -0.01 -5.32
CA ALA A 104 4.02 0.89 -6.19
C ALA A 104 4.82 2.16 -6.54
N PRO A 105 5.96 2.04 -7.23
CA PRO A 105 6.89 3.15 -7.45
C PRO A 105 6.31 4.26 -8.32
N GLU A 106 5.32 3.96 -9.16
CA GLU A 106 4.65 4.96 -9.99
C GLU A 106 3.58 5.74 -9.23
N ASP A 107 3.06 5.17 -8.14
CA ASP A 107 1.89 5.70 -7.45
C ASP A 107 2.19 6.21 -6.03
N VAL A 108 3.36 5.86 -5.46
CA VAL A 108 3.74 6.23 -4.10
C VAL A 108 5.02 7.05 -4.11
N ARG A 109 4.98 8.22 -3.46
CA ARG A 109 6.16 9.07 -3.24
C ARG A 109 6.36 9.29 -1.74
N ILE A 110 7.62 9.39 -1.32
CA ILE A 110 7.98 9.65 0.08
C ILE A 110 8.71 10.99 0.17
N PHE A 111 8.24 11.84 1.05
CA PHE A 111 8.84 13.13 1.38
C PHE A 111 9.28 13.11 2.83
N THR A 112 10.35 13.84 3.15
CA THR A 112 10.81 14.02 4.52
C THR A 112 10.46 15.44 4.97
N TYR A 113 9.69 15.56 6.06
CA TYR A 113 9.38 16.86 6.65
C TYR A 113 10.67 17.69 6.87
N PRO A 114 10.70 18.98 6.56
CA PRO A 114 9.58 19.87 6.18
C PRO A 114 9.28 19.92 4.67
N ASN A 115 9.85 19.05 3.84
CA ASN A 115 9.56 19.05 2.41
C ASN A 115 8.18 18.44 2.16
N PHE A 116 7.34 19.16 1.44
CA PHE A 116 6.01 18.72 1.03
C PHE A 116 5.97 18.58 -0.49
N PRO A 117 5.10 17.72 -1.03
CA PRO A 117 4.83 17.68 -2.45
C PRO A 117 4.21 19.01 -2.89
N GLU A 118 4.54 19.47 -4.09
CA GLU A 118 3.76 20.52 -4.73
C GLU A 118 2.37 19.98 -5.04
N ILE A 119 1.37 20.55 -4.41
CA ILE A 119 -0.03 20.26 -4.74
C ILE A 119 -0.29 21.02 -6.05
N LEU A 120 -0.18 20.33 -7.15
CA LEU A 120 -0.59 20.87 -8.43
C LEU A 120 -2.12 20.81 -8.46
N ASP A 121 -2.76 21.96 -8.26
CA ASP A 121 -4.19 22.20 -8.48
C ASP A 121 -4.54 22.12 -9.98
N LYS A 122 -3.98 21.16 -10.67
CA LYS A 122 -4.40 20.85 -12.04
C LYS A 122 -5.50 19.83 -11.94
N GLU A 123 -6.69 20.25 -12.32
CA GLU A 123 -7.82 19.40 -12.68
C GLU A 123 -7.38 18.41 -13.77
N GLU A 124 -6.68 17.36 -13.37
CA GLU A 124 -6.47 16.21 -14.23
C GLU A 124 -7.79 15.45 -14.28
N PRO A 125 -8.26 15.00 -15.45
CA PRO A 125 -9.55 14.35 -15.63
C PRO A 125 -9.70 13.00 -14.92
N TYR A 126 -8.65 12.53 -14.26
CA TYR A 126 -8.65 11.36 -13.40
C TYR A 126 -8.32 11.81 -11.97
N GLY A 127 -9.37 11.93 -11.13
CA GLY A 127 -9.30 12.44 -9.78
C GLY A 127 -8.19 11.80 -8.95
N TYR A 128 -7.13 12.56 -8.68
CA TYR A 128 -6.11 12.18 -7.71
C TYR A 128 -6.63 12.48 -6.31
N THR A 129 -6.93 11.44 -5.55
CA THR A 129 -7.15 11.61 -4.11
C THR A 129 -5.79 11.58 -3.44
N CYS A 130 -5.29 12.74 -3.04
CA CYS A 130 -4.05 12.84 -2.27
C CYS A 130 -4.33 12.45 -0.83
N GLY A 131 -3.81 11.32 -0.38
CA GLY A 131 -3.86 10.90 1.01
C GLY A 131 -2.55 11.26 1.71
N PHE A 132 -2.60 12.06 2.79
CA PHE A 132 -1.43 12.33 3.62
C PHE A 132 -1.41 11.36 4.80
N LEU A 133 -0.37 10.53 4.89
CA LEU A 133 -0.07 9.75 6.08
C LEU A 133 1.08 10.44 6.82
N ILE A 134 0.78 11.07 7.95
CA ILE A 134 1.79 11.60 8.86
C ILE A 134 2.09 10.49 9.87
N TYR A 135 3.26 9.87 9.76
CA TYR A 135 3.74 8.94 10.76
C TYR A 135 4.36 9.73 11.93
N LYS A 136 3.76 9.61 13.09
CA LYS A 136 4.32 10.07 14.36
C LYS A 136 4.75 8.83 15.14
N GLU A 137 6.05 8.68 15.39
CA GLU A 137 6.50 7.73 16.39
C GLU A 137 5.98 8.11 17.78
N SER A 138 5.44 7.12 18.47
CA SER A 138 5.11 7.18 19.90
C SER A 138 6.36 7.00 20.72
#